data_13878336f9bbd9a5b1906a7de649e728
#
_entry.id   13878336f9bbd9a5b1906a7de649e728
#
_cell.length_a   1.000
_cell.length_b   1.000
_cell.length_c   1.000
_cell.angle_alpha   90.00
_cell.angle_beta   90.00
_cell.angle_gamma   90.00
#
_symmetry.space_group_name_H-M   'P 1'
#
loop_
_entity.id
_entity.type
_entity.pdbx_description
1 polymer ?
#
loop_
_entity_poly.entity_id
_entity_poly.type
_entity_poly.pdbx_seq_one_letter_code
_entity_poly.pdbx_strand_id
1 'polypeptide(L)'
;MLLQLREAIGKQKMLIVSPECVTVYQGVPDYSADTPGQAYNYFVNVIRLADQAIDLYQPQAYNNWYDVPGGTVNYLKDVYLNWRNYKGIMDWMKPIENFEGVAGRKLMMGVLASTSAGGAAYYYQPSVLQEFISWLSENKYELNGFMIWDSHWDSLNGNAISNIATQ
;
A
#
# COMPACT_ATOMS: atom_id res chain seq x y z
N MET A 1 8.88 9.44 16.89
CA MET A 1 7.58 8.81 17.25
C MET A 1 7.54 7.31 16.99
N LEU A 2 7.59 6.78 15.74
CA LEU A 2 7.48 5.33 15.50
C LEU A 2 8.60 4.50 16.15
N LEU A 3 9.84 4.95 16.13
CA LEU A 3 10.95 4.29 16.83
C LEU A 3 10.72 4.24 18.34
N GLN A 4 10.25 5.33 18.94
CA GLN A 4 9.91 5.39 20.37
C GLN A 4 8.71 4.49 20.69
N LEU A 5 7.70 4.43 19.80
CA LEU A 5 6.58 3.52 19.97
C LEU A 5 7.07 2.06 19.92
N ARG A 6 7.92 1.71 18.97
CA ARG A 6 8.52 0.36 18.87
C ARG A 6 9.29 -0.01 20.15
N GLU A 7 10.06 0.92 20.69
CA GLU A 7 10.76 0.73 21.97
C GLU A 7 9.79 0.46 23.11
N ALA A 8 8.71 1.25 23.21
CA ALA A 8 7.70 1.13 24.25
C ALA A 8 6.89 -0.19 24.19
N ILE A 9 6.48 -0.63 22.99
CA ILE A 9 5.67 -1.85 22.83
C ILE A 9 6.51 -3.13 22.75
N GLY A 10 7.82 -3.00 22.51
CA GLY A 10 8.73 -4.14 22.32
C GLY A 10 8.51 -4.90 21.01
N LYS A 11 9.37 -5.90 20.77
CA LYS A 11 9.33 -6.72 19.55
C LYS A 11 8.22 -7.77 19.52
N GLN A 12 7.53 -7.99 20.64
CA GLN A 12 6.46 -8.98 20.77
C GLN A 12 5.11 -8.48 20.21
N LYS A 13 5.00 -7.18 19.93
CA LYS A 13 3.82 -6.55 19.36
C LYS A 13 4.10 -6.11 17.94
N MET A 14 3.16 -6.36 17.03
CA MET A 14 3.25 -5.86 15.66
C MET A 14 2.98 -4.36 15.61
N LEU A 15 3.80 -3.65 14.84
CA LEU A 15 3.57 -2.26 14.47
C LEU A 15 3.19 -2.22 12.99
N ILE A 16 1.92 -1.95 12.73
CA ILE A 16 1.33 -1.91 11.39
C ILE A 16 0.95 -0.48 11.07
N VAL A 17 1.20 -0.06 9.84
CA VAL A 17 0.81 1.27 9.35
C VAL A 17 -0.05 1.14 8.10
N SER A 18 -1.13 1.93 8.00
CA SER A 18 -2.11 1.85 6.92
C SER A 18 -2.30 3.21 6.24
N PRO A 19 -1.27 3.72 5.54
CA PRO A 19 -1.34 5.00 4.86
C PRO A 19 -2.16 4.91 3.56
N GLU A 20 -2.58 6.06 3.06
CA GLU A 20 -3.10 6.18 1.69
C GLU A 20 -2.05 5.74 0.67
N CYS A 21 -2.45 5.02 -0.37
CA CYS A 21 -1.50 4.45 -1.33
C CYS A 21 -0.73 5.51 -2.12
N VAL A 22 -1.32 6.67 -2.38
CA VAL A 22 -0.69 7.80 -3.08
C VAL A 22 0.45 8.47 -2.30
N THR A 23 0.62 8.11 -1.03
CA THR A 23 1.71 8.65 -0.20
C THR A 23 3.08 8.05 -0.51
N VAL A 24 3.12 7.10 -1.42
CA VAL A 24 4.30 6.58 -2.10
C VAL A 24 3.96 6.40 -3.58
N TYR A 25 4.27 7.41 -4.39
CA TYR A 25 3.94 7.41 -5.82
C TYR A 25 5.08 7.97 -6.66
N GLN A 26 5.61 7.17 -7.57
CA GLN A 26 6.80 7.50 -8.34
C GLN A 26 6.60 8.58 -9.40
N GLY A 27 5.36 8.87 -9.80
CA GLY A 27 5.01 9.84 -10.84
C GLY A 27 5.00 11.31 -10.40
N VAL A 28 5.22 11.61 -9.11
CA VAL A 28 5.08 12.97 -8.56
C VAL A 28 6.26 13.32 -7.63
N PRO A 29 6.57 14.61 -7.47
CA PRO A 29 7.65 15.05 -6.59
C PRO A 29 7.45 14.62 -5.14
N ASP A 30 8.53 14.36 -4.43
CA ASP A 30 8.51 14.12 -3.00
C ASP A 30 8.02 15.37 -2.23
N TYR A 31 7.38 15.13 -1.10
CA TYR A 31 6.99 16.22 -0.21
C TYR A 31 8.23 17.02 0.23
N SER A 32 8.17 18.33 0.03
CA SER A 32 9.14 19.27 0.53
C SER A 32 8.42 20.34 1.38
N ALA A 33 9.06 20.76 2.45
CA ALA A 33 8.57 21.87 3.27
C ALA A 33 8.45 23.18 2.47
N ASP A 34 9.21 23.29 1.38
CA ASP A 34 9.24 24.47 0.51
C ASP A 34 8.09 24.50 -0.50
N THR A 35 7.34 23.42 -0.63
CA THR A 35 6.16 23.30 -1.51
C THR A 35 4.94 22.84 -0.72
N PRO A 36 4.45 23.62 0.27
CA PRO A 36 3.28 23.27 1.03
C PRO A 36 2.05 23.20 0.13
N GLY A 37 1.35 22.08 0.15
CA GLY A 37 0.18 21.82 -0.70
C GLY A 37 0.38 20.77 -1.80
N GLN A 38 1.60 20.34 -2.07
CA GLN A 38 1.90 19.19 -2.90
C GLN A 38 2.25 17.99 -1.99
N ALA A 39 1.26 17.42 -1.37
CA ALA A 39 1.42 16.43 -0.30
C ALA A 39 1.52 14.98 -0.83
N TYR A 40 2.22 14.77 -1.94
CA TYR A 40 2.54 13.44 -2.39
C TYR A 40 3.85 12.94 -1.75
N ASN A 41 3.99 11.63 -1.61
CA ASN A 41 5.21 10.99 -1.11
C ASN A 41 5.65 11.36 0.32
N TYR A 42 4.79 11.99 1.12
CA TYR A 42 5.16 12.34 2.50
C TYR A 42 5.48 11.10 3.37
N PHE A 43 4.96 9.93 3.02
CA PHE A 43 5.22 8.70 3.76
C PHE A 43 6.59 8.08 3.44
N VAL A 44 7.20 8.44 2.33
CA VAL A 44 8.55 7.97 1.95
C VAL A 44 9.57 8.28 3.04
N ASN A 45 9.52 9.47 3.62
CA ASN A 45 10.41 9.84 4.73
C ASN A 45 10.17 8.98 5.99
N VAL A 46 8.92 8.60 6.25
CA VAL A 46 8.58 7.69 7.35
C VAL A 46 9.22 6.32 7.12
N ILE A 47 9.07 5.78 5.91
CA ILE A 47 9.68 4.49 5.54
C ILE A 47 11.19 4.57 5.72
N ARG A 48 11.83 5.57 5.10
CA ARG A 48 13.29 5.75 5.16
C ARG A 48 13.84 5.80 6.59
N LEU A 49 13.15 6.49 7.49
CA LEU A 49 13.64 6.75 8.85
C LEU A 49 13.20 5.69 9.85
N ALA A 50 12.15 4.92 9.58
CA ALA A 50 11.50 4.08 10.58
C ALA A 50 11.13 2.67 10.08
N ASP A 51 11.57 2.24 8.88
CA ASP A 51 11.24 0.91 8.34
C ASP A 51 11.62 -0.22 9.31
N GLN A 52 12.75 -0.10 10.02
CA GLN A 52 13.17 -1.09 11.00
C GLN A 52 12.21 -1.22 12.20
N ALA A 53 11.35 -0.24 12.43
CA ALA A 53 10.35 -0.27 13.51
C ALA A 53 9.01 -0.84 13.04
N ILE A 54 8.75 -0.87 11.73
CA ILE A 54 7.47 -1.23 11.13
C ILE A 54 7.52 -2.68 10.66
N ASP A 55 6.55 -3.48 11.08
CA ASP A 55 6.43 -4.87 10.67
C ASP A 55 5.68 -5.03 9.36
N LEU A 56 4.58 -4.28 9.17
CA LEU A 56 3.74 -4.35 7.98
C LEU A 56 3.27 -2.97 7.54
N TYR A 57 3.19 -2.79 6.23
CA TYR A 57 2.57 -1.66 5.55
C TYR A 57 1.30 -2.14 4.85
N GLN A 58 0.22 -1.40 5.05
CA GLN A 58 -1.09 -1.67 4.46
C GLN A 58 -1.54 -0.47 3.60
N PRO A 59 -0.87 -0.19 2.46
CA PRO A 59 -1.31 0.90 1.60
C PRO A 59 -2.77 0.69 1.19
N GLN A 60 -3.61 1.70 1.46
CA GLN A 60 -5.03 1.69 1.14
C GLN A 60 -5.20 1.91 -0.36
N ALA A 61 -5.33 0.84 -1.15
CA ALA A 61 -5.52 0.89 -2.60
C ALA A 61 -6.99 1.19 -2.96
N TYR A 62 -7.59 2.17 -2.28
CA TYR A 62 -8.97 2.62 -2.51
C TYR A 62 -9.15 4.07 -2.10
N ASN A 63 -10.17 4.74 -2.65
CA ASN A 63 -10.54 6.12 -2.34
C ASN A 63 -9.43 7.17 -2.61
N ASN A 64 -8.42 6.82 -3.37
CA ASN A 64 -7.29 7.68 -3.67
C ASN A 64 -7.19 7.93 -5.18
N TRP A 65 -6.73 9.13 -5.54
CA TRP A 65 -6.45 9.44 -6.94
C TRP A 65 -5.16 8.77 -7.40
N TYR A 66 -5.21 8.24 -8.63
CA TYR A 66 -4.09 7.67 -9.35
C TYR A 66 -4.31 7.88 -10.85
N ASP A 67 -3.27 7.83 -11.67
CA ASP A 67 -3.39 7.95 -13.13
C ASP A 67 -4.13 6.77 -13.78
N VAL A 68 -4.34 5.70 -13.02
CA VAL A 68 -5.03 4.49 -13.45
C VAL A 68 -6.38 4.40 -12.74
N PRO A 69 -7.48 4.00 -13.43
CA PRO A 69 -8.79 3.85 -12.81
C PRO A 69 -8.78 2.87 -11.64
N GLY A 70 -9.41 3.27 -10.53
CA GLY A 70 -9.63 2.40 -9.36
C GLY A 70 -10.42 1.13 -9.71
N GLY A 71 -10.38 0.13 -8.84
CA GLY A 71 -11.11 -1.14 -9.04
C GLY A 71 -10.56 -2.04 -10.15
N THR A 72 -9.44 -1.69 -10.76
CA THR A 72 -8.80 -2.46 -11.83
C THR A 72 -7.54 -3.16 -11.37
N VAL A 73 -7.14 -4.23 -12.06
CA VAL A 73 -5.88 -4.93 -11.79
C VAL A 73 -4.68 -4.01 -12.03
N ASN A 74 -4.75 -3.11 -13.00
CA ASN A 74 -3.69 -2.18 -13.29
C ASN A 74 -3.47 -1.18 -12.15
N TYR A 75 -4.54 -0.76 -11.47
CA TYR A 75 -4.43 0.07 -10.28
C TYR A 75 -3.67 -0.67 -9.15
N LEU A 76 -4.02 -1.94 -8.88
CA LEU A 76 -3.30 -2.74 -7.88
C LEU A 76 -1.83 -2.95 -8.23
N LYS A 77 -1.55 -3.27 -9.52
CA LYS A 77 -0.18 -3.42 -10.01
C LYS A 77 0.62 -2.13 -9.84
N ASP A 78 0.02 -0.99 -10.16
CA ASP A 78 0.66 0.30 -10.07
C ASP A 78 0.95 0.69 -8.62
N VAL A 79 -0.03 0.56 -7.71
CA VAL A 79 0.19 0.75 -6.26
C VAL A 79 1.30 -0.16 -5.76
N TYR A 80 1.25 -1.45 -6.07
CA TYR A 80 2.26 -2.42 -5.64
C TYR A 80 3.66 -2.04 -6.11
N LEU A 81 3.81 -1.72 -7.41
CA LEU A 81 5.11 -1.37 -7.99
C LEU A 81 5.65 -0.06 -7.44
N ASN A 82 4.80 0.92 -7.20
CA ASN A 82 5.20 2.18 -6.56
C ASN A 82 5.77 1.93 -5.16
N TRP A 83 5.09 1.15 -4.34
CA TRP A 83 5.56 0.84 -2.98
C TRP A 83 6.79 -0.07 -2.97
N ARG A 84 6.85 -1.04 -3.89
CA ARG A 84 7.93 -2.04 -3.94
C ARG A 84 9.21 -1.50 -4.56
N ASN A 85 9.10 -0.63 -5.55
CA ASN A 85 10.22 -0.19 -6.37
C ASN A 85 10.51 1.31 -6.28
N TYR A 86 9.93 2.01 -5.32
CA TYR A 86 10.14 3.43 -5.19
C TYR A 86 11.62 3.75 -5.02
N LYS A 87 12.16 4.56 -5.93
CA LYS A 87 13.58 4.95 -5.93
C LYS A 87 13.81 6.44 -5.64
N GLY A 88 12.75 7.17 -5.33
CA GLY A 88 12.77 8.62 -5.30
C GLY A 88 12.76 9.21 -6.72
N ILE A 89 12.02 10.29 -6.92
CA ILE A 89 12.10 11.01 -8.18
C ILE A 89 12.90 12.25 -7.94
N MET A 90 13.95 12.44 -8.76
CA MET A 90 14.39 13.49 -8.81
C MET A 90 15.32 14.20 -9.55
N ASP A 91 15.18 15.30 -10.22
CA ASP A 91 16.15 16.25 -10.75
C ASP A 91 16.75 17.17 -9.67
N TRP A 92 16.11 17.34 -8.55
CA TRP A 92 16.53 18.27 -7.50
C TRP A 92 16.71 17.66 -6.10
N MET A 93 16.18 16.47 -5.86
CA MET A 93 16.55 15.68 -4.68
C MET A 93 17.44 14.54 -5.11
N LYS A 94 18.61 14.40 -4.50
CA LYS A 94 19.45 13.22 -4.71
C LYS A 94 18.61 11.97 -4.41
N PRO A 95 18.72 10.92 -5.26
CA PRO A 95 18.16 9.63 -4.93
C PRO A 95 18.50 9.30 -3.48
N ILE A 96 17.55 8.80 -2.72
CA ILE A 96 17.82 8.36 -1.35
C ILE A 96 18.77 7.17 -1.51
N GLU A 97 20.05 7.37 -1.18
CA GLU A 97 21.05 6.31 -1.28
C GLU A 97 20.52 5.07 -0.51
N ASN A 98 20.47 3.92 -1.22
CA ASN A 98 20.04 2.64 -0.69
C ASN A 98 18.56 2.50 -0.31
N PHE A 99 17.65 3.36 -0.81
CA PHE A 99 16.22 3.11 -0.66
C PHE A 99 15.69 2.33 -1.85
N GLU A 100 15.29 1.07 -1.63
CA GLU A 100 14.81 0.15 -2.65
C GLU A 100 13.29 -0.12 -2.56
N GLY A 101 12.56 0.78 -1.94
CA GLY A 101 11.13 0.58 -1.64
C GLY A 101 10.90 -0.37 -0.46
N VAL A 102 9.65 -0.71 -0.23
CA VAL A 102 9.25 -1.62 0.86
C VAL A 102 9.34 -3.07 0.38
N ALA A 103 9.99 -3.94 1.15
CA ALA A 103 10.06 -5.36 0.84
C ALA A 103 8.65 -5.97 0.72
N GLY A 104 8.40 -6.78 -0.32
CA GLY A 104 7.07 -7.38 -0.58
C GLY A 104 6.52 -8.16 0.62
N ARG A 105 7.38 -8.87 1.36
CA ARG A 105 7.00 -9.57 2.61
C ARG A 105 6.45 -8.66 3.72
N LYS A 106 6.65 -7.34 3.61
CA LYS A 106 6.08 -6.33 4.52
C LYS A 106 4.85 -5.62 3.94
N LEU A 107 4.47 -5.89 2.69
CA LEU A 107 3.33 -5.26 2.04
C LEU A 107 2.08 -6.12 2.15
N MET A 108 0.97 -5.50 2.55
CA MET A 108 -0.38 -6.04 2.45
C MET A 108 -1.23 -5.02 1.69
N MET A 109 -1.86 -5.42 0.59
CA MET A 109 -2.70 -4.48 -0.16
C MET A 109 -4.02 -4.25 0.56
N GLY A 110 -4.33 -2.98 0.88
CA GLY A 110 -5.62 -2.59 1.44
C GLY A 110 -6.68 -2.55 0.34
N VAL A 111 -7.77 -3.31 0.49
CA VAL A 111 -8.85 -3.41 -0.49
C VAL A 111 -10.23 -3.25 0.18
N LEU A 112 -11.23 -2.77 -0.59
CA LEU A 112 -12.60 -2.69 -0.11
C LEU A 112 -13.26 -4.08 -0.13
N ALA A 113 -14.03 -4.38 0.89
CA ALA A 113 -14.78 -5.63 1.02
C ALA A 113 -16.05 -5.66 0.13
N SER A 114 -16.60 -4.51 -0.20
CA SER A 114 -17.78 -4.36 -1.07
C SER A 114 -17.85 -2.94 -1.66
N THR A 115 -18.77 -2.73 -2.60
CA THR A 115 -19.07 -1.40 -3.15
C THR A 115 -19.66 -0.42 -2.12
N SER A 116 -20.12 -0.92 -0.98
CA SER A 116 -20.67 -0.12 0.12
C SER A 116 -19.64 0.21 1.21
N ALA A 117 -18.47 -0.40 1.15
CA ALA A 117 -17.41 -0.18 2.15
C ALA A 117 -16.60 1.11 1.90
N GLY A 118 -16.79 1.75 0.74
CA GLY A 118 -16.07 2.97 0.35
C GLY A 118 -16.54 3.47 -1.02
N GLY A 119 -15.66 4.15 -1.76
CA GLY A 119 -15.95 4.58 -3.12
C GLY A 119 -16.14 3.38 -4.05
N ALA A 120 -17.34 3.17 -4.57
CA ALA A 120 -17.71 1.98 -5.37
C ALA A 120 -16.76 1.72 -6.57
N ALA A 121 -16.20 2.79 -7.15
CA ALA A 121 -15.23 2.69 -8.24
C ALA A 121 -13.90 2.05 -7.83
N TYR A 122 -13.62 1.93 -6.54
CA TYR A 122 -12.39 1.32 -6.00
C TYR A 122 -12.60 -0.11 -5.47
N TYR A 123 -13.82 -0.64 -5.60
CA TYR A 123 -14.06 -2.04 -5.26
C TYR A 123 -13.49 -2.96 -6.34
N TYR A 124 -12.71 -3.92 -5.92
CA TYR A 124 -12.14 -4.94 -6.79
C TYR A 124 -13.05 -6.16 -6.82
N GLN A 125 -13.54 -6.51 -8.01
CA GLN A 125 -14.22 -7.78 -8.17
C GLN A 125 -13.28 -8.95 -7.79
N PRO A 126 -13.79 -10.05 -7.25
CA PRO A 126 -13.01 -11.23 -6.92
C PRO A 126 -12.06 -11.68 -8.04
N SER A 127 -12.51 -11.66 -9.29
CA SER A 127 -11.69 -12.01 -10.45
C SER A 127 -10.50 -11.08 -10.67
N VAL A 128 -10.64 -9.80 -10.32
CA VAL A 128 -9.55 -8.81 -10.43
C VAL A 128 -8.45 -9.11 -9.39
N LEU A 129 -8.84 -9.51 -8.18
CA LEU A 129 -7.89 -9.90 -7.15
C LEU A 129 -7.16 -11.20 -7.54
N GLN A 130 -7.87 -12.17 -8.10
CA GLN A 130 -7.26 -13.41 -8.61
C GLN A 130 -6.27 -13.13 -9.74
N GLU A 131 -6.60 -12.22 -10.67
CA GLU A 131 -5.69 -11.78 -11.73
C GLU A 131 -4.44 -11.11 -11.14
N PHE A 132 -4.60 -10.28 -10.11
CA PHE A 132 -3.47 -9.65 -9.42
C PHE A 132 -2.57 -10.68 -8.72
N ILE A 133 -3.15 -11.66 -8.02
CA ILE A 133 -2.41 -12.76 -7.38
C ILE A 133 -1.64 -13.58 -8.43
N SER A 134 -2.27 -13.91 -9.56
CA SER A 134 -1.62 -14.61 -10.66
C SER A 134 -0.43 -13.83 -11.21
N TRP A 135 -0.61 -12.53 -11.42
CA TRP A 135 0.45 -11.64 -11.88
C TRP A 135 1.62 -11.56 -10.87
N LEU A 136 1.36 -11.52 -9.56
CA LEU A 136 2.41 -11.57 -8.55
C LEU A 136 3.22 -12.86 -8.65
N SER A 137 2.53 -14.01 -8.79
CA SER A 137 3.15 -15.33 -8.92
C SER A 137 4.01 -15.44 -10.17
N GLU A 138 3.49 -15.03 -11.34
CA GLU A 138 4.20 -15.05 -12.63
C GLU A 138 5.49 -14.22 -12.62
N ASN A 139 5.46 -13.08 -11.90
CA ASN A 139 6.61 -12.19 -11.78
C ASN A 139 7.50 -12.49 -10.57
N LYS A 140 7.18 -13.52 -9.78
CA LYS A 140 7.89 -13.89 -8.55
C LYS A 140 7.95 -12.73 -7.54
N TYR A 141 6.89 -11.96 -7.47
CA TYR A 141 6.73 -10.90 -6.51
C TYR A 141 6.14 -11.43 -5.20
N GLU A 142 6.71 -10.99 -4.08
CA GLU A 142 6.21 -11.30 -2.75
C GLU A 142 5.14 -10.30 -2.33
N LEU A 143 4.07 -10.79 -1.72
CA LEU A 143 3.07 -9.98 -1.01
C LEU A 143 2.70 -10.71 0.28
N ASN A 144 2.61 -9.99 1.40
CA ASN A 144 2.22 -10.59 2.69
C ASN A 144 0.72 -10.94 2.75
N GLY A 145 -0.10 -10.35 1.89
CA GLY A 145 -1.53 -10.62 1.80
C GLY A 145 -2.37 -9.37 1.56
N PHE A 146 -3.63 -9.42 1.98
CA PHE A 146 -4.57 -8.32 1.85
C PHE A 146 -5.08 -7.85 3.21
N MET A 147 -5.23 -6.54 3.36
CA MET A 147 -6.03 -5.92 4.41
C MET A 147 -7.41 -5.62 3.83
N ILE A 148 -8.46 -6.09 4.47
CA ILE A 148 -9.84 -5.98 3.98
C ILE A 148 -10.58 -4.92 4.80
N TRP A 149 -11.09 -3.90 4.14
CA TRP A 149 -11.90 -2.85 4.75
C TRP A 149 -13.38 -3.04 4.37
N ASP A 150 -14.22 -3.60 5.24
CA ASP A 150 -13.87 -4.28 6.50
C ASP A 150 -14.62 -5.61 6.61
N SER A 151 -14.45 -6.34 7.69
CA SER A 151 -15.05 -7.66 7.91
C SER A 151 -16.58 -7.65 7.93
N HIS A 152 -17.21 -6.57 8.39
CA HIS A 152 -18.66 -6.42 8.36
C HIS A 152 -19.18 -6.42 6.91
N TRP A 153 -18.59 -5.59 6.05
CA TRP A 153 -18.97 -5.49 4.64
C TRP A 153 -18.61 -6.75 3.85
N ASP A 154 -17.52 -7.43 4.20
CA ASP A 154 -17.16 -8.70 3.55
C ASP A 154 -18.17 -9.80 3.90
N SER A 155 -18.61 -9.87 5.15
CA SER A 155 -19.65 -10.82 5.55
C SER A 155 -20.99 -10.58 4.83
N LEU A 156 -21.38 -9.33 4.62
CA LEU A 156 -22.57 -8.96 3.84
C LEU A 156 -22.40 -9.27 2.35
N ASN A 157 -21.18 -9.31 1.85
CA ASN A 157 -20.81 -9.69 0.48
C ASN A 157 -20.51 -11.20 0.33
N GLY A 158 -20.93 -12.02 1.28
CA GLY A 158 -20.73 -13.47 1.27
C GLY A 158 -19.29 -13.91 1.46
N ASN A 159 -18.48 -13.11 2.15
CA ASN A 159 -17.02 -13.30 2.36
C ASN A 159 -16.26 -13.41 1.03
N ALA A 160 -16.70 -12.68 0.02
CA ALA A 160 -16.16 -12.80 -1.34
C ALA A 160 -14.67 -12.46 -1.42
N ILE A 161 -14.20 -11.49 -0.62
CA ILE A 161 -12.80 -11.06 -0.63
C ILE A 161 -11.94 -11.96 0.26
N SER A 162 -12.40 -12.29 1.48
CA SER A 162 -11.63 -13.15 2.37
C SER A 162 -11.45 -14.56 1.82
N ASN A 163 -12.42 -15.11 1.09
CA ASN A 163 -12.30 -16.40 0.42
C ASN A 163 -11.19 -16.44 -0.65
N ILE A 164 -10.82 -15.31 -1.24
CA ILE A 164 -9.70 -15.22 -2.19
C ILE A 164 -8.38 -15.05 -1.45
N ALA A 165 -8.37 -14.24 -0.41
CA ALA A 165 -7.17 -13.95 0.36
C ALA A 165 -6.60 -15.17 1.10
N THR A 166 -7.38 -16.25 1.21
CA THR A 166 -7.00 -17.50 1.91
C THR A 166 -6.64 -18.66 0.97
N GLN A 167 -6.65 -18.44 -0.34
CA GLN A 167 -6.21 -19.42 -1.35
C GLN A 167 -4.70 -19.27 -1.64
#